data_c6cdaf697a3b0cd41e1d1c1d5d356a39
#
_entry.id   c6cdaf697a3b0cd41e1d1c1d5d356a39
#
_cell.length_a   1.000
_cell.length_b   1.000
_cell.length_c   1.000
_cell.angle_alpha   90.00
_cell.angle_beta   90.00
_cell.angle_gamma   90.00
#
_symmetry.space_group_name_H-M   'P 1'
#
loop_
_entity.id
_entity.type
_entity.pdbx_description
1 polymer ?
#
loop_
_entity_poly.entity_id
_entity_poly.type
_entity_poly.pdbx_seq_one_letter_code
_entity_poly.pdbx_strand_id
1 'polypeptide(L)'
;LANTLGVNKLLCAMNKMDDTTPPWSESRFQEIRSNVKSWLKTKGFFKAAKFYPISGWTGDNLIEKSTNMDWYYDPSKKNKKGKKLYMGITLLQALDKLKPPTRPTEKPLRLPLQDVYKIQGVGTVPVGRVETGILKPGITACFAPTGVTSIVKSIEMHHEMLESAGPGDNVGFNIKGLSIKDISRGFVASDAKNPAKKTRRFIGQVIVIKHKNLREKYTPVLDAHTAHIACKFNTILAKLDPRTGKVKEKREDGTDVAGLKMTCKTNDAVYAVLIPQKLMCVESFTEFPPLGRFAIRDMRHTVAVGVIKNVHKEGDAPDPAGPKPKVGKKTGGENYTNQQDFDWGMTCGLYD
;
A
#
# COMPACT_ATOMS: atom_id res chain seq x y z
N LEU A 1 3.96 9.68 2.10
CA LEU A 1 3.11 8.86 1.22
C LEU A 1 3.90 7.77 0.52
N ALA A 2 4.87 8.08 -0.36
CA ALA A 2 5.61 7.09 -1.15
C ALA A 2 6.17 5.93 -0.30
N ASN A 3 6.84 6.23 0.81
CA ASN A 3 7.36 5.21 1.72
C ASN A 3 6.25 4.38 2.38
N THR A 4 5.17 5.02 2.83
CA THR A 4 4.02 4.32 3.45
C THR A 4 3.33 3.40 2.44
N LEU A 5 3.27 3.82 1.17
CA LEU A 5 2.72 3.01 0.08
C LEU A 5 3.70 1.96 -0.48
N GLY A 6 4.88 1.82 0.10
CA GLY A 6 5.81 0.72 -0.19
C GLY A 6 6.96 1.05 -1.12
N VAL A 7 7.19 2.31 -1.45
CA VAL A 7 8.39 2.70 -2.19
C VAL A 7 9.60 2.65 -1.27
N ASN A 8 10.47 1.66 -1.47
CA ASN A 8 11.62 1.42 -0.60
C ASN A 8 12.93 2.00 -1.14
N LYS A 9 13.00 2.31 -2.42
CA LYS A 9 14.19 2.84 -3.09
C LYS A 9 13.89 4.19 -3.69
N LEU A 10 14.80 5.15 -3.54
CA LEU A 10 14.68 6.50 -4.07
C LEU A 10 15.96 6.88 -4.80
N LEU A 11 15.82 7.23 -6.07
CA LEU A 11 16.83 7.89 -6.88
C LEU A 11 16.40 9.34 -7.08
N CYS A 12 17.30 10.28 -6.82
CA CYS A 12 17.05 11.71 -6.98
C CYS A 12 17.79 12.20 -8.23
N ALA A 13 17.09 12.34 -9.34
CA ALA A 13 17.61 12.99 -10.54
C ALA A 13 17.49 14.51 -10.38
N MET A 14 18.62 15.19 -10.29
CA MET A 14 18.69 16.64 -10.16
C MET A 14 18.83 17.26 -11.54
N ASN A 15 17.71 17.64 -12.09
CA ASN A 15 17.57 18.14 -13.46
C ASN A 15 17.95 19.62 -13.58
N LYS A 16 18.11 20.08 -14.83
CA LYS A 16 18.46 21.45 -15.22
C LYS A 16 19.85 21.86 -14.73
N MET A 17 20.82 20.96 -14.81
CA MET A 17 22.20 21.30 -14.48
C MET A 17 22.83 22.27 -15.50
N ASP A 18 22.32 22.28 -16.73
CA ASP A 18 22.64 23.22 -17.79
C ASP A 18 22.24 24.68 -17.47
N ASP A 19 21.19 24.87 -16.68
CA ASP A 19 20.59 26.17 -16.32
C ASP A 19 21.09 26.69 -14.96
N THR A 20 22.10 26.09 -14.35
CA THR A 20 22.71 26.59 -13.11
C THR A 20 23.66 27.74 -13.36
N THR A 21 23.94 28.58 -12.34
CA THR A 21 24.89 29.68 -12.43
C THR A 21 26.08 29.46 -11.50
N PRO A 22 27.31 29.19 -12.00
CA PRO A 22 27.62 28.91 -13.42
C PRO A 22 26.95 27.60 -13.89
N PRO A 23 26.81 27.38 -15.23
CA PRO A 23 26.31 26.11 -15.76
C PRO A 23 27.08 24.92 -15.21
N TRP A 24 26.38 23.80 -14.98
CA TRP A 24 26.94 22.54 -14.45
C TRP A 24 27.62 22.64 -13.07
N SER A 25 27.12 23.58 -12.23
CA SER A 25 27.72 23.94 -10.94
C SER A 25 27.70 22.79 -9.92
N GLU A 26 28.87 22.35 -9.49
CA GLU A 26 29.02 21.39 -8.38
C GLU A 26 28.48 21.96 -7.06
N SER A 27 28.73 23.25 -6.77
CA SER A 27 28.30 23.91 -5.55
C SER A 27 26.79 23.91 -5.42
N ARG A 28 26.08 24.24 -6.50
CA ARG A 28 24.61 24.21 -6.52
C ARG A 28 24.06 22.80 -6.36
N PHE A 29 24.67 21.81 -7.01
CA PHE A 29 24.31 20.40 -6.81
C PHE A 29 24.46 19.97 -5.35
N GLN A 30 25.56 20.33 -4.69
CA GLN A 30 25.82 19.98 -3.29
C GLN A 30 24.84 20.65 -2.32
N GLU A 31 24.53 21.90 -2.56
CA GLU A 31 23.54 22.65 -1.78
C GLU A 31 22.18 21.95 -1.81
N ILE A 32 21.63 21.71 -3.00
CA ILE A 32 20.33 21.06 -3.17
C ILE A 32 20.36 19.63 -2.60
N ARG A 33 21.42 18.87 -2.89
CA ARG A 33 21.64 17.52 -2.35
C ARG A 33 21.57 17.51 -0.81
N SER A 34 22.25 18.46 -0.16
CA SER A 34 22.30 18.56 1.30
C SER A 34 20.91 18.88 1.87
N ASN A 35 20.20 19.83 1.26
CA ASN A 35 18.85 20.23 1.67
C ASN A 35 17.86 19.08 1.53
N VAL A 36 17.82 18.41 0.38
CA VAL A 36 16.92 17.27 0.13
C VAL A 36 17.26 16.10 1.06
N LYS A 37 18.56 15.80 1.23
CA LYS A 37 19.00 14.72 2.14
C LYS A 37 18.61 15.01 3.60
N SER A 38 18.76 16.23 4.06
CA SER A 38 18.34 16.65 5.41
C SER A 38 16.84 16.52 5.59
N TRP A 39 16.06 16.98 4.59
CA TRP A 39 14.62 16.87 4.61
C TRP A 39 14.15 15.39 4.64
N LEU A 40 14.72 14.52 3.79
CA LEU A 40 14.42 13.09 3.78
C LEU A 40 14.73 12.43 5.13
N LYS A 41 15.86 12.80 5.75
CA LYS A 41 16.27 12.31 7.08
C LYS A 41 15.27 12.74 8.16
N THR A 42 14.85 14.00 8.15
CA THR A 42 13.87 14.54 9.12
C THR A 42 12.53 13.80 9.05
N LYS A 43 12.12 13.38 7.83
CA LYS A 43 10.89 12.61 7.63
C LYS A 43 11.05 11.11 7.88
N GLY A 44 12.25 10.64 8.28
CA GLY A 44 12.53 9.24 8.56
C GLY A 44 12.58 8.33 7.32
N PHE A 45 12.62 8.92 6.11
CA PHE A 45 12.52 8.21 4.86
C PHE A 45 13.88 8.12 4.15
N PHE A 46 14.07 7.06 3.37
CA PHE A 46 15.14 6.92 2.38
C PHE A 46 16.55 7.29 2.88
N LYS A 47 17.00 6.66 3.96
CA LYS A 47 18.35 6.86 4.55
C LYS A 47 19.48 6.74 3.50
N ALA A 48 19.24 6.03 2.40
CA ALA A 48 20.19 5.72 1.34
C ALA A 48 19.81 6.35 -0.02
N ALA A 49 19.11 7.48 -0.05
CA ALA A 49 18.81 8.18 -1.30
C ALA A 49 20.11 8.53 -2.07
N LYS A 50 20.14 8.22 -3.37
CA LYS A 50 21.26 8.50 -4.27
C LYS A 50 20.87 9.65 -5.18
N PHE A 51 21.85 10.51 -5.52
CA PHE A 51 21.63 11.75 -6.27
C PHE A 51 22.44 11.73 -7.54
N TYR A 52 21.80 12.10 -8.65
CA TYR A 52 22.34 12.09 -10.01
C TYR A 52 22.11 13.46 -10.65
N PRO A 53 23.18 14.23 -10.99
CA PRO A 53 23.01 15.45 -11.75
C PRO A 53 22.71 15.08 -13.20
N ILE A 54 21.70 15.73 -13.80
CA ILE A 54 21.28 15.50 -15.18
C ILE A 54 20.84 16.80 -15.84
N SER A 55 20.81 16.81 -17.18
CA SER A 55 20.00 17.73 -17.95
C SER A 55 19.07 16.93 -18.86
N GLY A 56 17.78 17.08 -18.65
CA GLY A 56 16.77 16.49 -19.53
C GLY A 56 16.66 17.22 -20.87
N TRP A 57 17.17 18.46 -20.95
CA TRP A 57 17.16 19.27 -22.18
C TRP A 57 18.28 18.86 -23.15
N THR A 58 19.48 18.74 -22.64
CA THR A 58 20.66 18.38 -23.43
C THR A 58 20.91 16.87 -23.50
N GLY A 59 20.23 16.07 -22.69
CA GLY A 59 20.47 14.63 -22.57
C GLY A 59 21.64 14.26 -21.67
N ASP A 60 22.27 15.24 -21.01
CA ASP A 60 23.51 15.07 -20.26
C ASP A 60 23.31 14.15 -19.04
N ASN A 61 24.22 13.18 -18.91
CA ASN A 61 24.24 12.17 -17.85
C ASN A 61 22.95 11.30 -17.75
N LEU A 62 22.15 11.25 -18.79
CA LEU A 62 21.02 10.34 -18.90
C LEU A 62 21.48 8.94 -19.32
N ILE A 63 22.02 8.82 -20.53
CA ILE A 63 22.48 7.57 -21.15
C ILE A 63 24.01 7.53 -21.12
N GLU A 64 24.65 8.59 -21.61
CA GLU A 64 26.09 8.74 -21.70
C GLU A 64 26.64 9.63 -20.60
N LYS A 65 27.95 9.48 -20.30
CA LYS A 65 28.61 10.33 -19.32
C LYS A 65 28.67 11.77 -19.84
N SER A 66 28.37 12.71 -18.96
CA SER A 66 28.52 14.13 -19.26
C SER A 66 29.99 14.52 -19.37
N THR A 67 30.33 15.32 -20.38
CA THR A 67 31.62 15.98 -20.51
C THR A 67 31.66 17.34 -19.79
N ASN A 68 30.51 17.81 -19.30
CA ASN A 68 30.37 19.09 -18.61
C ASN A 68 30.50 18.99 -17.08
N MET A 69 30.51 17.78 -16.54
CA MET A 69 30.50 17.53 -15.10
C MET A 69 31.60 16.57 -14.66
N ASP A 70 32.87 16.84 -15.03
CA ASP A 70 34.01 16.01 -14.64
C ASP A 70 34.10 15.78 -13.11
N TRP A 71 33.71 16.82 -12.34
CA TRP A 71 33.66 16.74 -10.90
C TRP A 71 32.78 15.59 -10.36
N TYR A 72 31.77 15.19 -11.13
CA TYR A 72 30.85 14.11 -10.72
C TYR A 72 31.48 12.72 -10.89
N TYR A 73 32.39 12.56 -11.84
CA TYR A 73 33.06 11.30 -12.15
C TYR A 73 34.41 11.16 -11.44
N ASP A 74 34.92 12.20 -10.82
CA ASP A 74 36.22 12.24 -10.16
C ASP A 74 36.25 11.25 -8.98
N PRO A 75 37.07 10.16 -9.04
CA PRO A 75 37.18 9.17 -8.00
C PRO A 75 37.96 9.70 -6.76
N SER A 76 38.70 10.78 -6.90
CA SER A 76 39.48 11.40 -5.81
C SER A 76 38.55 12.08 -4.80
N LYS A 77 37.37 12.52 -5.23
CA LYS A 77 36.39 13.19 -4.38
C LYS A 77 35.76 12.20 -3.38
N LYS A 78 36.22 12.31 -2.13
CA LYS A 78 35.78 11.47 -1.03
C LYS A 78 35.11 12.31 0.07
N ASN A 79 34.17 11.70 0.79
CA ASN A 79 33.57 12.29 1.97
C ASN A 79 34.50 12.16 3.21
N LYS A 80 34.13 12.79 4.33
CA LYS A 80 34.90 12.74 5.60
C LYS A 80 35.19 11.31 6.12
N LYS A 81 34.52 10.29 5.58
CA LYS A 81 34.72 8.86 5.93
C LYS A 81 35.51 8.10 4.85
N GLY A 82 36.16 8.78 3.91
CA GLY A 82 36.95 8.18 2.83
C GLY A 82 36.14 7.47 1.73
N LYS A 83 34.80 7.52 1.78
CA LYS A 83 33.94 6.94 0.73
C LYS A 83 33.74 7.92 -0.42
N LYS A 84 33.58 7.42 -1.66
CA LYS A 84 33.28 8.23 -2.83
C LYS A 84 32.12 9.20 -2.55
N LEU A 85 32.31 10.46 -2.91
CA LEU A 85 31.34 11.53 -2.68
C LEU A 85 30.15 11.41 -3.62
N TYR A 86 30.41 11.03 -4.88
CA TYR A 86 29.44 10.87 -5.94
C TYR A 86 29.40 9.43 -6.45
N MET A 87 28.33 9.10 -7.16
CA MET A 87 28.18 7.77 -7.77
C MET A 87 29.04 7.58 -9.01
N GLY A 88 29.28 8.66 -9.79
CA GLY A 88 30.07 8.64 -11.02
C GLY A 88 29.51 7.69 -12.08
N ILE A 89 28.21 7.64 -12.23
CA ILE A 89 27.49 6.82 -13.22
C ILE A 89 26.29 7.58 -13.76
N THR A 90 25.85 7.23 -14.96
CA THR A 90 24.67 7.85 -15.59
C THR A 90 23.37 7.43 -14.92
N LEU A 91 22.27 8.11 -15.22
CA LEU A 91 20.96 7.76 -14.69
C LEU A 91 20.52 6.36 -15.17
N LEU A 92 20.73 6.04 -16.45
CA LEU A 92 20.42 4.71 -17.00
C LEU A 92 21.21 3.60 -16.29
N GLN A 93 22.53 3.78 -16.14
CA GLN A 93 23.36 2.84 -15.38
C GLN A 93 22.94 2.70 -13.93
N ALA A 94 22.38 3.74 -13.34
CA ALA A 94 21.83 3.68 -11.98
C ALA A 94 20.54 2.87 -11.90
N LEU A 95 19.70 2.96 -12.93
CA LEU A 95 18.48 2.14 -13.05
C LEU A 95 18.82 0.66 -13.27
N ASP A 96 19.77 0.36 -14.15
CA ASP A 96 20.24 -1.01 -14.42
C ASP A 96 20.81 -1.70 -13.17
N LYS A 97 21.46 -0.93 -12.29
CA LYS A 97 22.01 -1.41 -11.01
C LYS A 97 20.97 -1.59 -9.90
N LEU A 98 19.69 -1.29 -10.15
CA LEU A 98 18.65 -1.55 -9.18
C LEU A 98 18.36 -3.05 -9.10
N LYS A 99 18.57 -3.61 -7.92
CA LYS A 99 18.12 -4.98 -7.68
C LYS A 99 16.59 -5.04 -7.73
N PRO A 100 15.99 -5.92 -8.55
CA PRO A 100 14.55 -6.13 -8.55
C PRO A 100 14.04 -6.47 -7.13
N PRO A 101 12.81 -6.09 -6.77
CA PRO A 101 12.20 -6.56 -5.54
C PRO A 101 11.97 -8.09 -5.62
N THR A 102 11.93 -8.73 -4.46
CA THR A 102 11.53 -10.15 -4.38
C THR A 102 10.08 -10.28 -4.85
N ARG A 103 9.84 -11.22 -5.77
CA ARG A 103 8.51 -11.51 -6.32
C ARG A 103 7.91 -12.69 -5.55
N PRO A 104 6.80 -12.52 -4.80
CA PRO A 104 6.21 -13.59 -3.98
C PRO A 104 5.36 -14.55 -4.83
N THR A 105 6.00 -15.40 -5.62
CA THR A 105 5.37 -16.41 -6.50
C THR A 105 4.73 -17.55 -5.71
N GLU A 106 5.30 -17.89 -4.54
CA GLU A 106 4.84 -18.99 -3.69
C GLU A 106 3.57 -18.66 -2.89
N LYS A 107 3.21 -17.38 -2.80
CA LYS A 107 1.98 -16.96 -2.13
C LYS A 107 0.76 -17.22 -3.00
N PRO A 108 -0.44 -17.35 -2.40
CA PRO A 108 -1.68 -17.41 -3.16
C PRO A 108 -1.85 -16.23 -4.12
N LEU A 109 -2.47 -16.49 -5.27
CA LEU A 109 -2.75 -15.45 -6.27
C LEU A 109 -3.61 -14.33 -5.69
N ARG A 110 -3.14 -13.08 -5.83
CA ARG A 110 -3.89 -11.86 -5.55
C ARG A 110 -3.61 -10.86 -6.66
N LEU A 111 -4.65 -10.51 -7.40
CA LEU A 111 -4.59 -9.59 -8.54
C LEU A 111 -5.73 -8.56 -8.41
N PRO A 112 -5.44 -7.37 -7.86
CA PRO A 112 -6.42 -6.27 -7.82
C PRO A 112 -6.73 -5.76 -9.22
N LEU A 113 -8.02 -5.66 -9.55
CA LEU A 113 -8.49 -5.17 -10.84
C LEU A 113 -8.39 -3.66 -10.93
N GLN A 114 -7.71 -3.18 -11.95
CA GLN A 114 -7.59 -1.75 -12.28
C GLN A 114 -8.78 -1.29 -13.13
N ASP A 115 -9.22 -2.16 -14.04
CA ASP A 115 -10.36 -1.91 -14.92
C ASP A 115 -10.92 -3.22 -15.48
N VAL A 116 -12.10 -3.14 -16.13
CA VAL A 116 -12.73 -4.28 -16.81
C VAL A 116 -13.29 -3.82 -18.15
N TYR A 117 -12.81 -4.41 -19.23
CA TYR A 117 -13.20 -4.07 -20.59
C TYR A 117 -14.08 -5.16 -21.20
N LYS A 118 -14.98 -4.75 -22.07
CA LYS A 118 -15.68 -5.64 -23.00
C LYS A 118 -15.10 -5.44 -24.39
N ILE A 119 -14.37 -6.43 -24.89
CA ILE A 119 -13.74 -6.39 -26.22
C ILE A 119 -14.57 -7.24 -27.16
N GLN A 120 -14.98 -6.64 -28.29
CA GLN A 120 -15.75 -7.34 -29.31
C GLN A 120 -14.93 -8.53 -29.87
N GLY A 121 -15.57 -9.70 -30.01
CA GLY A 121 -14.91 -10.92 -30.45
C GLY A 121 -14.12 -11.66 -29.38
N VAL A 122 -13.68 -10.98 -28.31
CA VAL A 122 -12.90 -11.60 -27.22
C VAL A 122 -13.78 -11.88 -25.99
N GLY A 123 -14.58 -10.89 -25.56
CA GLY A 123 -15.43 -11.00 -24.38
C GLY A 123 -15.02 -10.03 -23.26
N THR A 124 -15.18 -10.47 -22.01
CA THR A 124 -14.83 -9.67 -20.83
C THR A 124 -13.35 -9.88 -20.49
N VAL A 125 -12.63 -8.76 -20.40
CA VAL A 125 -11.18 -8.71 -20.13
C VAL A 125 -10.92 -7.82 -18.92
N PRO A 126 -10.81 -8.38 -17.71
CA PRO A 126 -10.29 -7.68 -16.56
C PRO A 126 -8.80 -7.37 -16.77
N VAL A 127 -8.37 -6.20 -16.26
CA VAL A 127 -6.97 -5.76 -16.30
C VAL A 127 -6.51 -5.46 -14.89
N GLY A 128 -5.30 -5.90 -14.55
CA GLY A 128 -4.72 -5.62 -13.25
C GLY A 128 -3.29 -6.10 -13.13
N ARG A 129 -2.65 -5.73 -12.03
CA ARG A 129 -1.30 -6.18 -11.72
C ARG A 129 -1.33 -7.38 -10.78
N VAL A 130 -0.61 -8.43 -11.13
CA VAL A 130 -0.37 -9.54 -10.22
C VAL A 130 0.47 -9.05 -9.05
N GLU A 131 -0.07 -9.12 -7.83
CA GLU A 131 0.66 -8.71 -6.61
C GLU A 131 1.36 -9.90 -5.96
N THR A 132 0.72 -11.08 -5.93
CA THR A 132 1.27 -12.33 -5.40
C THR A 132 0.78 -13.52 -6.21
N GLY A 133 1.52 -14.63 -6.15
CA GLY A 133 1.16 -15.86 -6.85
C GLY A 133 1.37 -15.80 -8.35
N ILE A 134 0.85 -16.78 -9.07
CA ILE A 134 0.98 -16.89 -10.53
C ILE A 134 -0.41 -17.05 -11.14
N LEU A 135 -0.73 -16.22 -12.13
CA LEU A 135 -1.90 -16.38 -12.98
C LEU A 135 -1.54 -17.26 -14.17
N LYS A 136 -2.36 -18.28 -14.48
CA LYS A 136 -2.20 -19.16 -15.64
C LYS A 136 -3.52 -19.31 -16.38
N PRO A 137 -3.51 -19.50 -17.71
CA PRO A 137 -4.70 -19.94 -18.44
C PRO A 137 -5.21 -21.29 -17.88
N GLY A 138 -6.51 -21.49 -17.92
CA GLY A 138 -7.17 -22.70 -17.44
C GLY A 138 -7.53 -22.72 -15.95
N ILE A 139 -6.99 -21.82 -15.13
CA ILE A 139 -7.40 -21.75 -13.71
C ILE A 139 -8.81 -21.19 -13.56
N THR A 140 -9.49 -21.60 -12.51
CA THR A 140 -10.74 -20.95 -12.08
C THR A 140 -10.41 -19.79 -11.17
N ALA A 141 -10.62 -18.57 -11.67
CA ALA A 141 -10.45 -17.36 -10.89
C ALA A 141 -11.71 -17.05 -10.09
N CYS A 142 -11.54 -16.64 -8.82
CA CYS A 142 -12.59 -16.13 -7.95
C CYS A 142 -12.40 -14.63 -7.74
N PHE A 143 -13.48 -13.85 -7.86
CA PHE A 143 -13.45 -12.40 -7.77
C PHE A 143 -14.11 -11.93 -6.46
N ALA A 144 -13.28 -11.53 -5.50
CA ALA A 144 -13.77 -10.90 -4.29
C ALA A 144 -14.10 -9.42 -4.56
N PRO A 145 -15.13 -8.84 -3.92
CA PRO A 145 -15.86 -9.33 -2.75
C PRO A 145 -17.13 -10.14 -3.06
N THR A 146 -17.52 -10.31 -4.33
CA THR A 146 -18.77 -11.01 -4.70
C THR A 146 -18.64 -12.53 -4.66
N GLY A 147 -17.42 -13.06 -4.82
CA GLY A 147 -17.17 -14.49 -4.84
C GLY A 147 -17.53 -15.18 -6.15
N VAL A 148 -17.91 -14.42 -7.20
CA VAL A 148 -18.17 -15.00 -8.52
C VAL A 148 -16.92 -15.63 -9.11
N THR A 149 -17.07 -16.74 -9.81
CA THR A 149 -15.97 -17.49 -10.38
C THR A 149 -16.02 -17.56 -11.90
N SER A 150 -14.88 -17.63 -12.54
CA SER A 150 -14.77 -17.82 -13.98
C SER A 150 -13.46 -18.47 -14.37
N ILE A 151 -13.45 -19.16 -15.52
CA ILE A 151 -12.25 -19.76 -16.10
C ILE A 151 -11.47 -18.68 -16.85
N VAL A 152 -10.17 -18.57 -16.60
CA VAL A 152 -9.22 -17.76 -17.35
C VAL A 152 -8.90 -18.47 -18.66
N LYS A 153 -9.25 -17.85 -19.79
CA LYS A 153 -9.00 -18.43 -21.14
C LYS A 153 -7.61 -18.14 -21.65
N SER A 154 -7.18 -16.89 -21.52
CA SER A 154 -5.92 -16.39 -22.03
C SER A 154 -5.43 -15.20 -21.20
N ILE A 155 -4.13 -14.94 -21.27
CA ILE A 155 -3.46 -13.82 -20.62
C ILE A 155 -2.66 -13.08 -21.66
N GLU A 156 -2.72 -11.75 -21.63
CA GLU A 156 -2.02 -10.90 -22.59
C GLU A 156 -1.32 -9.74 -21.88
N MET A 157 -0.12 -9.42 -22.36
CA MET A 157 0.65 -8.26 -21.95
C MET A 157 1.39 -7.70 -23.16
N HIS A 158 1.24 -6.37 -23.41
CA HIS A 158 1.88 -5.68 -24.54
C HIS A 158 1.61 -6.34 -25.91
N HIS A 159 0.38 -6.82 -26.13
CA HIS A 159 -0.05 -7.53 -27.35
C HIS A 159 0.62 -8.92 -27.57
N GLU A 160 1.23 -9.47 -26.53
CA GLU A 160 1.78 -10.81 -26.53
C GLU A 160 0.99 -11.73 -25.59
N MET A 161 0.68 -12.94 -26.08
CA MET A 161 0.02 -13.96 -25.26
C MET A 161 1.02 -14.59 -24.31
N LEU A 162 0.64 -14.72 -23.04
CA LEU A 162 1.50 -15.27 -22.00
C LEU A 162 0.99 -16.64 -21.55
N GLU A 163 1.92 -17.58 -21.34
CA GLU A 163 1.64 -18.87 -20.69
C GLU A 163 1.42 -18.73 -19.17
N SER A 164 1.98 -17.71 -18.57
CA SER A 164 1.78 -17.38 -17.15
C SER A 164 2.17 -15.93 -16.87
N ALA A 165 1.56 -15.34 -15.84
CA ALA A 165 1.91 -14.01 -15.34
C ALA A 165 2.24 -14.07 -13.84
N GLY A 166 3.36 -13.46 -13.46
CA GLY A 166 3.88 -13.42 -12.10
C GLY A 166 3.77 -12.06 -11.42
N PRO A 167 4.18 -11.97 -10.13
CA PRO A 167 4.11 -10.73 -9.38
C PRO A 167 4.89 -9.59 -10.06
N GLY A 168 4.21 -8.47 -10.26
CA GLY A 168 4.72 -7.28 -10.95
C GLY A 168 4.20 -7.12 -12.38
N ASP A 169 3.72 -8.19 -13.02
CA ASP A 169 3.19 -8.12 -14.38
C ASP A 169 1.80 -7.48 -14.37
N ASN A 170 1.60 -6.51 -15.26
CA ASN A 170 0.32 -5.85 -15.46
C ASN A 170 -0.34 -6.44 -16.72
N VAL A 171 -1.39 -7.21 -16.53
CA VAL A 171 -1.95 -8.07 -17.56
C VAL A 171 -3.45 -7.84 -17.76
N GLY A 172 -3.89 -8.02 -19.00
CA GLY A 172 -5.28 -8.30 -19.35
C GLY A 172 -5.50 -9.80 -19.46
N PHE A 173 -6.60 -10.29 -18.96
CA PHE A 173 -6.92 -11.71 -19.09
C PHE A 173 -8.38 -11.94 -19.46
N ASN A 174 -8.60 -12.83 -20.42
CA ASN A 174 -9.94 -13.14 -20.90
C ASN A 174 -10.62 -14.17 -19.97
N ILE A 175 -11.87 -13.90 -19.61
CA ILE A 175 -12.68 -14.78 -18.76
C ILE A 175 -13.98 -15.20 -19.44
N LYS A 176 -14.52 -16.36 -19.02
CA LYS A 176 -15.73 -16.93 -19.58
C LYS A 176 -16.96 -16.62 -18.73
N GLY A 177 -18.06 -16.18 -19.36
CA GLY A 177 -19.39 -16.20 -18.73
C GLY A 177 -19.69 -15.10 -17.71
N LEU A 178 -18.77 -14.16 -17.46
CA LEU A 178 -19.02 -12.98 -16.64
C LEU A 178 -19.10 -11.73 -17.50
N SER A 179 -19.97 -10.80 -17.09
CA SER A 179 -20.13 -9.50 -17.72
C SER A 179 -19.38 -8.41 -16.94
N ILE A 180 -19.25 -7.23 -17.55
CA ILE A 180 -18.70 -6.04 -16.89
C ILE A 180 -19.54 -5.55 -15.71
N LYS A 181 -20.78 -6.06 -15.53
CA LYS A 181 -21.66 -5.74 -14.39
C LYS A 181 -21.36 -6.60 -13.16
N ASP A 182 -20.76 -7.78 -13.36
CA ASP A 182 -20.50 -8.77 -12.31
C ASP A 182 -19.22 -8.48 -11.56
N ILE A 183 -18.26 -7.84 -12.23
CA ILE A 183 -16.94 -7.49 -11.69
C ILE A 183 -16.59 -6.05 -12.04
N SER A 184 -15.84 -5.38 -11.16
CA SER A 184 -15.48 -3.98 -11.36
C SER A 184 -14.11 -3.66 -10.78
N ARG A 185 -13.60 -2.46 -11.07
CA ARG A 185 -12.41 -1.90 -10.44
C ARG A 185 -12.50 -2.01 -8.93
N GLY A 186 -11.39 -2.37 -8.31
CA GLY A 186 -11.29 -2.56 -6.85
C GLY A 186 -11.60 -3.97 -6.38
N PHE A 187 -12.07 -4.86 -7.27
CA PHE A 187 -12.18 -6.28 -6.98
C PHE A 187 -10.79 -6.92 -6.98
N VAL A 188 -10.67 -8.06 -6.32
CA VAL A 188 -9.43 -8.85 -6.27
C VAL A 188 -9.69 -10.21 -6.89
N ALA A 189 -9.00 -10.51 -8.00
CA ALA A 189 -8.98 -11.85 -8.56
C ALA A 189 -8.00 -12.72 -7.79
N SER A 190 -8.40 -13.97 -7.54
CA SER A 190 -7.65 -14.98 -6.78
C SER A 190 -7.91 -16.36 -7.36
N ASP A 191 -7.11 -17.37 -7.02
CA ASP A 191 -7.42 -18.75 -7.36
C ASP A 191 -8.61 -19.24 -6.52
N ALA A 192 -9.57 -19.93 -7.14
CA ALA A 192 -10.71 -20.53 -6.44
C ALA A 192 -10.31 -21.54 -5.36
N LYS A 193 -9.10 -22.12 -5.42
CA LYS A 193 -8.55 -22.99 -4.37
C LYS A 193 -8.17 -22.22 -3.11
N ASN A 194 -7.82 -20.92 -3.23
CA ASN A 194 -7.53 -20.04 -2.11
C ASN A 194 -8.16 -18.67 -2.37
N PRO A 195 -9.49 -18.56 -2.26
CA PRO A 195 -10.21 -17.37 -2.66
C PRO A 195 -9.97 -16.21 -1.70
N ALA A 196 -9.75 -15.03 -2.27
CA ALA A 196 -9.88 -13.79 -1.52
C ALA A 196 -11.32 -13.62 -1.06
N LYS A 197 -11.53 -13.04 0.12
CA LYS A 197 -12.85 -12.93 0.74
C LYS A 197 -13.26 -11.48 0.95
N LYS A 198 -14.55 -11.24 0.98
CA LYS A 198 -15.14 -9.95 1.33
C LYS A 198 -14.72 -9.53 2.73
N THR A 199 -14.28 -8.29 2.86
CA THR A 199 -13.93 -7.67 4.14
C THR A 199 -15.16 -7.04 4.76
N ARG A 200 -15.50 -7.45 5.98
CA ARG A 200 -16.57 -6.83 6.79
C ARG A 200 -16.06 -5.62 7.54
N ARG A 201 -14.90 -5.75 8.17
CA ARG A 201 -14.19 -4.70 8.89
C ARG A 201 -12.72 -5.07 9.05
N PHE A 202 -11.91 -4.10 9.40
CA PHE A 202 -10.49 -4.35 9.67
C PHE A 202 -9.96 -3.40 10.73
N ILE A 203 -8.87 -3.81 11.37
CA ILE A 203 -8.10 -2.99 12.30
C ILE A 203 -6.92 -2.40 11.54
N GLY A 204 -6.89 -1.08 11.43
CA GLY A 204 -5.80 -0.33 10.81
C GLY A 204 -4.93 0.37 11.85
N GLN A 205 -3.62 0.31 11.65
CA GLN A 205 -2.69 1.25 12.27
C GLN A 205 -2.63 2.49 11.38
N VAL A 206 -3.15 3.59 11.86
CA VAL A 206 -3.37 4.83 11.10
C VAL A 206 -2.46 5.92 11.63
N ILE A 207 -1.78 6.64 10.73
CA ILE A 207 -1.00 7.84 11.03
C ILE A 207 -1.72 9.02 10.40
N VAL A 208 -2.11 9.98 11.22
CA VAL A 208 -2.81 11.20 10.77
C VAL A 208 -1.79 12.21 10.23
N ILE A 209 -1.90 12.54 8.94
CA ILE A 209 -0.97 13.47 8.26
C ILE A 209 -1.48 14.91 8.37
N LYS A 210 -2.78 15.13 8.10
CA LYS A 210 -3.37 16.47 8.06
C LYS A 210 -4.85 16.40 8.41
N HIS A 211 -5.15 16.48 9.70
CA HIS A 211 -6.53 16.60 10.18
C HIS A 211 -6.55 17.26 11.55
N LYS A 212 -7.46 18.25 11.74
CA LYS A 212 -7.53 18.99 13.02
C LYS A 212 -8.11 18.15 14.15
N ASN A 213 -9.11 17.33 13.85
CA ASN A 213 -9.83 16.56 14.86
C ASN A 213 -10.53 15.31 14.24
N LEU A 214 -9.74 14.25 13.98
CA LEU A 214 -10.27 12.98 13.49
C LEU A 214 -10.95 12.26 14.66
N ARG A 215 -12.19 11.86 14.46
CA ARG A 215 -13.04 11.25 15.50
C ARG A 215 -13.80 10.04 14.97
N GLU A 216 -14.36 9.28 15.88
CA GLU A 216 -15.28 8.18 15.55
C GLU A 216 -16.47 8.68 14.73
N LYS A 217 -17.04 7.80 13.92
CA LYS A 217 -18.10 8.05 12.93
C LYS A 217 -17.69 8.90 11.72
N TYR A 218 -16.46 9.42 11.65
CA TYR A 218 -15.92 10.04 10.46
C TYR A 218 -15.83 9.04 9.31
N THR A 219 -16.30 9.41 8.12
CA THR A 219 -16.46 8.48 6.98
C THR A 219 -15.79 9.07 5.72
N PRO A 220 -14.47 9.14 5.69
CA PRO A 220 -13.72 9.58 4.52
C PRO A 220 -13.63 8.51 3.45
N VAL A 221 -13.02 8.85 2.32
CA VAL A 221 -12.68 7.89 1.27
C VAL A 221 -11.36 7.20 1.61
N LEU A 222 -11.35 5.89 1.47
CA LEU A 222 -10.19 5.04 1.65
C LEU A 222 -9.74 4.48 0.30
N ASP A 223 -8.47 4.69 0.00
CA ASP A 223 -7.76 4.11 -1.14
C ASP A 223 -6.93 2.93 -0.67
N ALA A 224 -7.30 1.73 -1.05
CA ALA A 224 -6.52 0.51 -0.82
C ALA A 224 -6.37 -0.23 -2.15
N HIS A 225 -5.12 -0.57 -2.53
CA HIS A 225 -4.79 -1.10 -3.86
C HIS A 225 -5.50 -0.31 -4.98
N THR A 226 -6.46 -0.90 -5.72
CA THR A 226 -7.24 -0.25 -6.77
C THR A 226 -8.63 0.19 -6.30
N ALA A 227 -9.02 -0.14 -5.06
CA ALA A 227 -10.31 0.21 -4.49
C ALA A 227 -10.32 1.65 -3.94
N HIS A 228 -11.44 2.36 -4.18
CA HIS A 228 -11.69 3.73 -3.75
C HIS A 228 -13.09 3.78 -3.11
N ILE A 229 -13.17 3.59 -1.80
CA ILE A 229 -14.42 3.32 -1.10
C ILE A 229 -14.51 4.14 0.19
N ALA A 230 -15.68 4.74 0.45
CA ALA A 230 -15.95 5.38 1.72
C ALA A 230 -15.83 4.37 2.87
N CYS A 231 -15.08 4.72 3.91
CA CYS A 231 -14.82 3.84 5.04
C CYS A 231 -15.02 4.57 6.36
N LYS A 232 -15.85 4.03 7.22
CA LYS A 232 -16.21 4.63 8.50
C LYS A 232 -15.18 4.28 9.57
N PHE A 233 -14.66 5.27 10.27
CA PHE A 233 -13.98 5.07 11.56
C PHE A 233 -15.03 4.68 12.60
N ASN A 234 -15.10 3.40 12.92
CA ASN A 234 -16.08 2.90 13.88
C ASN A 234 -15.62 3.20 15.31
N THR A 235 -14.44 2.73 15.67
CA THR A 235 -13.89 2.84 17.02
C THR A 235 -12.39 3.12 16.94
N ILE A 236 -11.89 4.02 17.78
CA ILE A 236 -10.47 4.23 17.99
C ILE A 236 -10.06 3.43 19.20
N LEU A 237 -9.26 2.37 19.00
CA LEU A 237 -8.90 1.40 20.03
C LEU A 237 -7.78 1.89 20.94
N ALA A 238 -6.78 2.57 20.37
CA ALA A 238 -5.63 3.05 21.11
C ALA A 238 -4.91 4.16 20.36
N LYS A 239 -4.29 5.08 21.12
CA LYS A 239 -3.29 6.01 20.60
C LYS A 239 -1.90 5.46 20.79
N LEU A 240 -1.06 5.64 19.80
CA LEU A 240 0.31 5.16 19.78
C LEU A 240 1.29 6.33 19.82
N ASP A 241 2.46 6.09 20.34
CA ASP A 241 3.60 6.99 20.15
C ASP A 241 4.08 6.89 18.69
N PRO A 242 4.06 7.99 17.91
CA PRO A 242 4.44 7.96 16.49
C PRO A 242 5.91 7.55 16.25
N ARG A 243 6.77 7.69 17.28
CA ARG A 243 8.20 7.42 17.21
C ARG A 243 8.53 5.98 17.58
N THR A 244 7.92 5.48 18.66
CA THR A 244 8.23 4.17 19.23
C THR A 244 7.21 3.09 18.86
N GLY A 245 6.02 3.49 18.36
CA GLY A 245 4.91 2.59 18.08
C GLY A 245 4.23 2.00 19.34
N LYS A 246 4.71 2.34 20.54
CA LYS A 246 4.14 1.86 21.79
C LYS A 246 2.79 2.51 22.08
N VAL A 247 1.91 1.77 22.72
CA VAL A 247 0.59 2.27 23.14
C VAL A 247 0.77 3.33 24.23
N LYS A 248 0.22 4.53 24.01
CA LYS A 248 0.16 5.62 25.00
C LYS A 248 -1.13 5.60 25.80
N GLU A 249 -2.25 5.49 25.09
CA GLU A 249 -3.58 5.46 25.66
C GLU A 249 -4.33 4.29 25.04
N LYS A 250 -4.85 3.39 25.84
CA LYS A 250 -5.65 2.24 25.42
C LYS A 250 -7.09 2.43 25.92
N ARG A 251 -8.06 2.05 25.12
CA ARG A 251 -9.44 1.92 25.59
C ARG A 251 -9.49 0.69 26.48
N GLU A 252 -9.86 0.86 27.73
CA GLU A 252 -10.10 -0.26 28.61
C GLU A 252 -11.37 -0.98 28.13
N ASP A 253 -11.21 -2.27 27.92
CA ASP A 253 -12.23 -3.29 27.67
C ASP A 253 -13.52 -2.87 26.99
N GLY A 254 -13.58 -2.95 25.68
CA GLY A 254 -14.77 -3.26 24.86
C GLY A 254 -16.13 -2.60 25.20
N THR A 255 -16.22 -1.89 26.31
CA THR A 255 -17.40 -1.15 26.71
C THR A 255 -17.35 0.24 26.09
N ASP A 256 -18.44 0.62 25.44
CA ASP A 256 -18.77 2.02 25.17
C ASP A 256 -18.85 2.74 26.52
N VAL A 257 -17.72 3.17 27.07
CA VAL A 257 -17.71 4.18 28.12
C VAL A 257 -18.28 5.42 27.48
N ALA A 258 -19.58 5.60 27.66
CA ALA A 258 -20.30 6.78 27.23
C ALA A 258 -19.57 7.99 27.84
N GLY A 259 -18.79 8.69 27.02
CA GLY A 259 -18.13 9.94 27.43
C GLY A 259 -16.74 10.19 26.86
N LEU A 260 -15.87 9.21 26.69
CA LEU A 260 -14.51 9.44 26.19
C LEU A 260 -14.42 9.17 24.68
N LYS A 261 -14.86 10.13 23.87
CA LYS A 261 -14.61 10.12 22.42
C LYS A 261 -13.14 10.42 22.18
N MET A 262 -12.34 9.39 21.90
CA MET A 262 -10.96 9.60 21.46
C MET A 262 -10.93 10.42 20.19
N THR A 263 -10.19 11.50 20.21
CA THR A 263 -9.95 12.37 19.05
C THR A 263 -8.48 12.36 18.69
N CYS A 264 -8.16 12.36 17.40
CA CYS A 264 -6.80 12.33 16.90
C CYS A 264 -6.50 13.61 16.13
N LYS A 265 -5.29 14.12 16.33
CA LYS A 265 -4.77 15.33 15.67
C LYS A 265 -3.68 14.95 14.66
N THR A 266 -3.25 15.93 13.91
CA THR A 266 -2.09 15.78 13.01
C THR A 266 -0.87 15.23 13.76
N ASN A 267 -0.21 14.25 13.15
CA ASN A 267 0.91 13.44 13.65
C ASN A 267 0.56 12.39 14.72
N ASP A 268 -0.69 12.24 15.11
CA ASP A 268 -1.08 11.12 15.98
C ASP A 268 -1.04 9.80 15.18
N ALA A 269 -0.64 8.73 15.86
CA ALA A 269 -0.75 7.37 15.39
C ALA A 269 -1.77 6.61 16.25
N VAL A 270 -2.65 5.83 15.61
CA VAL A 270 -3.74 5.14 16.30
C VAL A 270 -4.00 3.75 15.74
N TYR A 271 -4.53 2.86 16.58
CA TYR A 271 -5.27 1.70 16.11
C TYR A 271 -6.76 2.03 16.03
N ALA A 272 -7.35 1.78 14.88
CA ALA A 272 -8.77 2.04 14.66
C ALA A 272 -9.45 0.88 13.94
N VAL A 273 -10.70 0.63 14.31
CA VAL A 273 -11.62 -0.26 13.58
C VAL A 273 -12.26 0.53 12.46
N LEU A 274 -12.06 0.07 11.23
CA LEU A 274 -12.61 0.66 10.02
C LEU A 274 -13.63 -0.29 9.39
N ILE A 275 -14.76 0.28 8.95
CA ILE A 275 -15.88 -0.45 8.32
C ILE A 275 -16.11 0.14 6.93
N PRO A 276 -15.85 -0.63 5.85
CA PRO A 276 -16.16 -0.22 4.49
C PRO A 276 -17.67 -0.03 4.31
N GLN A 277 -18.07 1.03 3.59
CA GLN A 277 -19.48 1.32 3.31
C GLN A 277 -20.00 0.60 2.05
N LYS A 278 -19.09 0.06 1.24
CA LYS A 278 -19.38 -0.78 0.08
C LYS A 278 -18.56 -2.06 0.16
N LEU A 279 -18.92 -3.02 -0.67
CA LEU A 279 -18.20 -4.27 -0.81
C LEU A 279 -16.75 -4.02 -1.19
N MET A 280 -15.80 -4.56 -0.43
CA MET A 280 -14.37 -4.51 -0.75
C MET A 280 -13.63 -5.74 -0.23
N CYS A 281 -12.42 -5.94 -0.75
CA CYS A 281 -11.51 -6.96 -0.30
C CYS A 281 -10.17 -6.31 0.05
N VAL A 282 -9.71 -6.51 1.28
CA VAL A 282 -8.36 -6.16 1.72
C VAL A 282 -7.76 -7.33 2.51
N GLU A 283 -6.46 -7.32 2.65
CA GLU A 283 -5.71 -8.35 3.38
C GLU A 283 -4.84 -7.73 4.47
N SER A 284 -4.34 -8.54 5.41
CA SER A 284 -3.39 -8.07 6.41
C SER A 284 -2.06 -7.68 5.73
N PHE A 285 -1.44 -6.63 6.25
CA PHE A 285 -0.13 -6.17 5.75
C PHE A 285 0.96 -7.22 5.89
N THR A 286 0.89 -8.05 6.93
CA THR A 286 1.88 -9.08 7.21
C THR A 286 1.85 -10.20 6.16
N GLU A 287 0.65 -10.59 5.73
CA GLU A 287 0.48 -11.65 4.74
C GLU A 287 0.62 -11.14 3.30
N PHE A 288 -0.09 -10.06 2.98
CA PHE A 288 -0.14 -9.48 1.64
C PHE A 288 0.13 -7.96 1.69
N PRO A 289 1.40 -7.55 1.81
CA PRO A 289 1.74 -6.12 1.94
C PRO A 289 1.11 -5.19 0.89
N PRO A 290 0.98 -5.56 -0.40
CA PRO A 290 0.35 -4.70 -1.39
C PRO A 290 -1.14 -4.44 -1.14
N LEU A 291 -1.88 -5.43 -0.57
CA LEU A 291 -3.30 -5.33 -0.27
C LEU A 291 -3.56 -4.86 1.18
N GLY A 292 -2.51 -4.73 1.98
CA GLY A 292 -2.56 -4.35 3.40
C GLY A 292 -2.19 -2.90 3.69
N ARG A 293 -2.01 -2.06 2.67
CA ARG A 293 -1.74 -0.62 2.82
C ARG A 293 -2.91 0.20 2.33
N PHE A 294 -3.14 1.34 2.98
CA PHE A 294 -4.19 2.25 2.56
C PHE A 294 -3.83 3.71 2.81
N ALA A 295 -4.47 4.58 2.04
CA ALA A 295 -4.48 6.01 2.27
C ALA A 295 -5.93 6.47 2.51
N ILE A 296 -6.09 7.46 3.36
CA ILE A 296 -7.39 8.07 3.65
C ILE A 296 -7.39 9.47 3.05
N ARG A 297 -8.40 9.74 2.25
CA ARG A 297 -8.56 11.01 1.56
C ARG A 297 -9.87 11.69 1.93
N ASP A 298 -9.80 13.01 2.04
CA ASP A 298 -10.95 13.87 2.18
C ASP A 298 -10.70 15.17 1.43
N MET A 299 -11.73 15.66 0.70
CA MET A 299 -11.65 16.88 -0.12
C MET A 299 -10.38 16.96 -0.99
N ARG A 300 -10.03 15.87 -1.68
CA ARG A 300 -8.82 15.72 -2.53
C ARG A 300 -7.48 15.80 -1.79
N HIS A 301 -7.48 15.86 -0.46
CA HIS A 301 -6.26 15.82 0.35
C HIS A 301 -6.09 14.46 1.02
N THR A 302 -4.83 14.02 1.16
CA THR A 302 -4.53 12.85 1.99
C THR A 302 -4.52 13.28 3.45
N VAL A 303 -5.48 12.76 4.21
CA VAL A 303 -5.71 13.04 5.62
C VAL A 303 -4.87 12.13 6.51
N ALA A 304 -4.82 10.86 6.16
CA ALA A 304 -4.08 9.86 6.92
C ALA A 304 -3.60 8.72 5.99
N VAL A 305 -2.68 7.92 6.51
CA VAL A 305 -2.20 6.70 5.87
C VAL A 305 -2.11 5.60 6.90
N GLY A 306 -2.17 4.35 6.47
CA GLY A 306 -2.10 3.25 7.40
C GLY A 306 -1.77 1.92 6.78
N VAL A 307 -1.57 0.96 7.69
CA VAL A 307 -1.42 -0.46 7.36
C VAL A 307 -2.47 -1.28 8.10
N ILE A 308 -2.96 -2.31 7.44
CA ILE A 308 -3.97 -3.22 7.98
C ILE A 308 -3.27 -4.26 8.83
N LYS A 309 -3.64 -4.33 10.10
CA LYS A 309 -3.09 -5.30 11.04
C LYS A 309 -3.91 -6.58 11.06
N ASN A 310 -5.21 -6.44 11.13
CA ASN A 310 -6.13 -7.58 11.19
C ASN A 310 -7.37 -7.31 10.33
N VAL A 311 -7.89 -8.35 9.70
CA VAL A 311 -9.06 -8.29 8.82
C VAL A 311 -10.09 -9.30 9.29
N HIS A 312 -11.31 -8.84 9.48
CA HIS A 312 -12.47 -9.71 9.70
C HIS A 312 -13.21 -9.90 8.37
N LYS A 313 -13.20 -11.12 7.88
CA LYS A 313 -13.73 -11.52 6.57
C LYS A 313 -15.11 -12.15 6.70
N GLU A 314 -15.80 -12.29 5.59
CA GLU A 314 -17.05 -13.05 5.54
C GLU A 314 -16.78 -14.55 5.79
N GLY A 315 -17.56 -15.14 6.72
CA GLY A 315 -17.38 -16.52 7.17
C GLY A 315 -16.42 -16.71 8.35
N ASP A 316 -15.77 -15.64 8.84
CA ASP A 316 -15.03 -15.71 10.10
C ASP A 316 -15.98 -15.81 11.29
N ALA A 317 -15.51 -16.41 12.39
CA ALA A 317 -16.28 -16.51 13.64
C ALA A 317 -16.75 -15.12 14.12
N PRO A 318 -17.87 -15.03 14.87
CA PRO A 318 -18.35 -13.78 15.42
C PRO A 318 -17.24 -13.07 16.21
N ASP A 319 -16.95 -11.83 15.85
CA ASP A 319 -15.90 -11.05 16.47
C ASP A 319 -16.39 -10.44 17.78
N PRO A 320 -15.74 -10.68 18.93
CA PRO A 320 -16.13 -10.14 20.23
C PRO A 320 -16.14 -8.60 20.30
N ALA A 321 -15.38 -7.91 19.43
CA ALA A 321 -15.38 -6.45 19.33
C ALA A 321 -16.38 -5.89 18.28
N GLY A 322 -17.31 -6.71 17.74
CA GLY A 322 -18.36 -6.30 16.81
C GLY A 322 -19.52 -5.56 17.51
N PRO A 323 -20.28 -4.74 16.78
CA PRO A 323 -21.54 -4.25 17.28
C PRO A 323 -22.41 -5.47 17.61
N LYS A 324 -22.80 -5.62 18.88
CA LYS A 324 -23.73 -6.66 19.31
C LYS A 324 -24.97 -6.54 18.42
N PRO A 325 -25.50 -7.66 17.83
CA PRO A 325 -26.76 -7.61 17.12
C PRO A 325 -27.80 -7.01 18.06
N LYS A 326 -28.59 -6.06 17.56
CA LYS A 326 -29.76 -5.56 18.33
C LYS A 326 -30.64 -6.77 18.59
N VAL A 327 -30.60 -7.27 19.81
CA VAL A 327 -31.50 -8.30 20.27
C VAL A 327 -32.89 -7.65 20.26
N GLY A 328 -33.70 -8.02 19.27
CA GLY A 328 -35.14 -7.76 19.35
C GLY A 328 -35.63 -8.42 20.62
N LYS A 329 -36.38 -7.67 21.43
CA LYS A 329 -37.03 -8.22 22.64
C LYS A 329 -37.80 -9.49 22.25
N LYS A 330 -37.25 -10.65 22.59
CA LYS A 330 -37.98 -11.89 22.76
C LYS A 330 -37.97 -12.19 24.24
N THR A 331 -39.17 -12.22 24.78
CA THR A 331 -39.54 -12.78 26.09
C THR A 331 -39.13 -14.25 26.18
N GLY A 332 -38.48 -14.63 27.29
CA GLY A 332 -38.32 -16.03 27.68
C GLY A 332 -36.89 -16.53 27.75
N GLY A 333 -36.47 -16.86 28.94
CA GLY A 333 -35.19 -17.25 29.50
C GLY A 333 -34.36 -18.27 28.74
N GLU A 334 -33.10 -18.09 28.96
CA GLU A 334 -32.14 -19.14 29.35
C GLU A 334 -30.74 -18.54 29.47
N ASN A 335 -30.15 -18.79 30.62
CA ASN A 335 -28.78 -18.40 30.98
C ASN A 335 -27.76 -19.24 30.22
N TYR A 336 -26.81 -18.60 29.53
CA TYR A 336 -25.52 -19.20 29.22
C TYR A 336 -24.38 -18.28 29.66
N THR A 337 -23.83 -18.64 30.81
CA THR A 337 -22.48 -18.24 31.25
C THR A 337 -21.46 -18.96 30.39
N ASN A 338 -20.62 -18.25 29.70
CA ASN A 338 -19.28 -18.71 29.34
C ASN A 338 -18.34 -17.51 29.26
N GLN A 339 -17.64 -17.35 30.33
CA GLN A 339 -16.46 -16.54 30.50
C GLN A 339 -15.28 -17.37 29.99
N GLN A 340 -14.70 -17.00 28.88
CA GLN A 340 -13.36 -17.46 28.47
C GLN A 340 -12.49 -16.25 28.25
N ASP A 341 -11.55 -16.12 29.18
CA ASP A 341 -10.43 -15.16 29.13
C ASP A 341 -9.60 -15.43 27.88
N PHE A 342 -9.50 -14.42 27.00
CA PHE A 342 -8.57 -14.44 25.89
C PHE A 342 -7.34 -13.58 26.23
N ASP A 343 -6.27 -14.30 26.50
CA ASP A 343 -4.93 -13.77 26.69
C ASP A 343 -4.37 -13.20 25.37
N TRP A 344 -4.06 -11.91 25.37
CA TRP A 344 -3.47 -11.22 24.22
C TRP A 344 -1.95 -11.44 24.20
N GLY A 345 -1.52 -12.58 23.69
CA GLY A 345 -0.10 -12.83 23.43
C GLY A 345 0.46 -11.84 22.43
N MET A 346 1.00 -10.72 22.90
CA MET A 346 1.86 -9.82 22.12
C MET A 346 3.28 -10.39 22.07
N THR A 347 3.62 -11.18 21.06
CA THR A 347 5.00 -11.36 20.66
C THR A 347 5.38 -10.25 19.69
N CYS A 348 6.10 -9.28 20.23
CA CYS A 348 6.75 -8.22 19.47
C CYS A 348 8.06 -8.80 18.89
N GLY A 349 8.02 -9.36 17.67
CA GLY A 349 9.21 -9.71 16.91
C GLY A 349 9.82 -8.45 16.31
N LEU A 350 10.86 -7.92 16.92
CA LEU A 350 11.81 -7.00 16.32
C LEU A 350 12.67 -7.82 15.35
N TYR A 351 12.66 -7.46 14.09
CA TYR A 351 13.70 -7.86 13.14
C TYR A 351 14.56 -6.64 12.82
N ASP A 352 15.86 -6.80 13.09
CA ASP A 352 16.97 -5.91 12.74
C ASP A 352 17.10 -5.61 11.23
#